data_e9f527cacaf5815e5e3439811154bc4c
#
_entry.id   e9f527cacaf5815e5e3439811154bc4c
#
_cell.length_a   1.000
_cell.length_b   1.000
_cell.length_c   1.000
_cell.angle_alpha   90.00
_cell.angle_beta   90.00
_cell.angle_gamma   90.00
#
_symmetry.space_group_name_H-M   'P 1'
#
loop_
_entity.id
_entity.type
_entity.pdbx_description
1 polymer ?
#
loop_
_entity_poly.entity_id
_entity_poly.type
_entity_poly.pdbx_seq_one_letter_code
_entity_poly.pdbx_strand_id
1 'polypeptide(L)'
;LLGGEMLSFYDWYADLPPASPQIWGEQTDVPESSEWYNAAYLIMWGSNVPLTRTPDAHFMTEVRYKGTKVVSIAPDYAENVKFADNWLAPNPGTDAAVAQAMTHVILQEYYINNPNSRFINYAKQYTDMPFVLMLDQDDNGLKAGRFLRASDLGQDTTNGEWKPVLFDNLSNQLVVPNGTMGQRWEDGKQWNLKLEDEDGNVIQPSLSMDESDFELQQIQFPYFDSNGDGVFERPIPTKKIKLANGDERYITTVYDLMVSQYGIKRFNHELEATGYDDSHSKYTPAWQED
;
A
#
# COMPACT_ATOMS: atom_id res chain seq x y z
N LEU A 1 40.88 17.35 -13.35
CA LEU A 1 42.00 17.26 -14.31
C LEU A 1 41.71 17.93 -15.65
N LEU A 2 40.43 17.98 -16.06
CA LEU A 2 39.99 18.60 -17.32
C LEU A 2 39.35 19.99 -17.12
N GLY A 3 39.35 20.52 -15.89
CA GLY A 3 38.68 21.77 -15.56
C GLY A 3 37.15 21.71 -15.64
N GLY A 4 36.59 20.52 -15.73
CA GLY A 4 35.15 20.32 -15.70
C GLY A 4 34.60 20.37 -14.28
N GLU A 5 33.37 20.82 -14.13
CA GLU A 5 32.65 20.84 -12.88
C GLU A 5 31.89 19.54 -12.68
N MET A 6 31.96 18.97 -11.49
CA MET A 6 31.18 17.80 -11.15
C MET A 6 29.76 18.21 -10.75
N LEU A 7 28.80 17.91 -11.58
CA LEU A 7 27.39 18.07 -11.24
C LEU A 7 26.95 17.05 -10.18
N SER A 8 25.96 17.40 -9.38
CA SER A 8 25.35 16.47 -8.45
C SER A 8 24.52 15.41 -9.18
N PHE A 9 24.28 14.26 -8.55
CA PHE A 9 23.37 13.23 -9.06
C PHE A 9 21.89 13.63 -9.01
N TYR A 10 21.59 14.89 -9.01
CA TYR A 10 20.22 15.37 -8.91
C TYR A 10 19.30 14.76 -9.98
N ASP A 11 19.74 14.73 -11.23
CA ASP A 11 18.98 14.15 -12.33
C ASP A 11 18.84 12.63 -12.20
N TRP A 12 19.81 11.98 -11.58
CA TRP A 12 19.75 10.55 -11.28
C TRP A 12 18.60 10.21 -10.33
N TYR A 13 18.34 11.05 -9.34
CA TYR A 13 17.21 10.88 -8.43
C TYR A 13 15.86 11.14 -9.09
N ALA A 14 15.83 11.94 -10.13
CA ALA A 14 14.61 12.19 -10.89
C ALA A 14 14.33 11.09 -11.91
N ASP A 15 15.35 10.45 -12.46
CA ASP A 15 15.26 9.43 -13.51
C ASP A 15 15.05 8.02 -12.93
N LEU A 16 15.50 7.75 -11.72
CA LEU A 16 15.28 6.50 -11.03
C LEU A 16 14.01 6.58 -10.17
N PRO A 17 13.31 5.46 -9.96
CA PRO A 17 12.00 5.49 -9.33
C PRO A 17 12.10 6.05 -7.90
N PRO A 18 11.58 7.24 -7.63
CA PRO A 18 11.63 7.83 -6.29
C PRO A 18 10.78 7.07 -5.27
N ALA A 19 9.88 6.21 -5.75
CA ALA A 19 9.07 5.36 -4.91
C ALA A 19 9.85 4.19 -4.29
N SER A 20 10.88 3.67 -4.97
CA SER A 20 11.66 2.53 -4.48
C SER A 20 12.30 2.78 -3.10
N PRO A 21 12.97 3.90 -2.83
CA PRO A 21 13.48 4.20 -1.51
C PRO A 21 12.41 4.35 -0.43
N GLN A 22 11.22 4.81 -0.81
CA GLN A 22 10.09 4.96 0.12
C GLN A 22 9.49 3.62 0.52
N ILE A 23 9.49 2.64 -0.40
CA ILE A 23 8.90 1.32 -0.18
C ILE A 23 9.91 0.35 0.42
N TRP A 24 11.13 0.31 -0.10
CA TRP A 24 12.14 -0.69 0.23
C TRP A 24 13.34 -0.14 1.01
N GLY A 25 13.45 1.17 1.15
CA GLY A 25 14.57 1.83 1.80
C GLY A 25 15.84 1.89 0.94
N GLU A 26 15.79 1.37 -0.29
CA GLU A 26 16.90 1.37 -1.23
C GLU A 26 16.49 1.89 -2.60
N GLN A 27 17.40 2.59 -3.26
CA GLN A 27 17.18 3.12 -4.59
C GLN A 27 17.35 2.07 -5.69
N THR A 28 18.28 1.16 -5.50
CA THR A 28 18.53 0.03 -6.39
C THR A 28 17.88 -1.21 -5.81
N ASP A 29 16.78 -1.55 -6.36
CA ASP A 29 16.16 -2.83 -6.14
C ASP A 29 16.57 -3.72 -7.29
N VAL A 30 16.91 -4.88 -6.98
CA VAL A 30 17.18 -5.80 -8.06
C VAL A 30 16.92 -7.22 -7.67
N PRO A 31 16.19 -7.90 -8.55
CA PRO A 31 16.81 -9.07 -9.13
C PRO A 31 17.63 -8.69 -10.37
N GLU A 32 18.74 -9.34 -10.57
CA GLU A 32 19.47 -9.28 -11.85
C GLU A 32 18.61 -9.84 -12.97
N SER A 33 18.86 -9.42 -14.23
CA SER A 33 18.07 -9.87 -15.38
C SER A 33 18.08 -11.39 -15.56
N SER A 34 19.15 -12.07 -15.15
CA SER A 34 19.24 -13.54 -15.15
C SER A 34 18.24 -14.22 -14.20
N GLU A 35 17.80 -13.54 -13.17
CA GLU A 35 16.81 -14.07 -12.22
C GLU A 35 15.40 -14.08 -12.78
N TRP A 36 15.15 -13.34 -13.87
CA TRP A 36 13.86 -13.40 -14.59
C TRP A 36 13.52 -14.81 -15.05
N TYR A 37 14.50 -15.67 -15.25
CA TYR A 37 14.27 -17.09 -15.54
C TYR A 37 13.52 -17.86 -14.45
N ASN A 38 13.48 -17.33 -13.23
CA ASN A 38 12.77 -17.90 -12.10
C ASN A 38 11.36 -17.32 -11.93
N ALA A 39 10.98 -16.32 -12.73
CA ALA A 39 9.67 -15.71 -12.67
C ALA A 39 8.64 -16.57 -13.41
N ALA A 40 7.46 -16.74 -12.81
CA ALA A 40 6.30 -17.31 -13.50
C ALA A 40 5.55 -16.24 -14.34
N TYR A 41 5.69 -14.98 -13.93
CA TYR A 41 5.02 -13.83 -14.55
C TYR A 41 5.96 -12.63 -14.57
N LEU A 42 6.09 -11.96 -15.69
CA LEU A 42 6.98 -10.83 -15.90
C LEU A 42 6.20 -9.66 -16.49
N ILE A 43 6.23 -8.53 -15.82
CA ILE A 43 5.58 -7.30 -16.30
C ILE A 43 6.66 -6.30 -16.72
N MET A 44 6.63 -5.91 -18.00
CA MET A 44 7.43 -4.82 -18.55
C MET A 44 6.57 -3.55 -18.57
N TRP A 45 6.72 -2.74 -17.53
CA TRP A 45 5.90 -1.54 -17.36
C TRP A 45 6.66 -0.28 -17.77
N GLY A 46 6.25 0.33 -18.86
CA GLY A 46 6.87 1.55 -19.40
C GLY A 46 8.34 1.37 -19.84
N SER A 47 8.81 0.13 -19.89
CA SER A 47 10.20 -0.18 -20.19
C SER A 47 10.33 -0.89 -21.53
N ASN A 48 10.97 -0.24 -22.50
CA ASN A 48 11.29 -0.84 -23.79
C ASN A 48 12.65 -1.56 -23.72
N VAL A 49 12.68 -2.69 -23.02
CA VAL A 49 13.89 -3.46 -22.73
C VAL A 49 14.70 -3.78 -24.02
N PRO A 50 14.09 -4.24 -25.13
CA PRO A 50 14.86 -4.55 -26.33
C PRO A 50 15.61 -3.37 -26.94
N LEU A 51 15.13 -2.15 -26.72
CA LEU A 51 15.76 -0.94 -27.25
C LEU A 51 16.69 -0.27 -26.23
N THR A 52 16.20 -0.03 -25.02
CA THR A 52 16.90 0.78 -24.02
C THR A 52 17.80 -0.02 -23.10
N ARG A 53 17.58 -1.33 -23.03
CA ARG A 53 18.37 -2.31 -22.28
C ARG A 53 18.72 -3.51 -23.16
N THR A 54 19.27 -3.26 -24.33
CA THR A 54 19.55 -4.28 -25.34
C THR A 54 20.27 -5.52 -24.79
N PRO A 55 21.26 -5.43 -23.88
CA PRO A 55 21.87 -6.60 -23.28
C PRO A 55 20.90 -7.51 -22.51
N ASP A 56 19.79 -6.97 -22.00
CA ASP A 56 18.80 -7.73 -21.23
C ASP A 56 17.67 -8.30 -22.10
N ALA A 57 17.62 -7.93 -23.37
CA ALA A 57 16.54 -8.30 -24.29
C ALA A 57 16.41 -9.83 -24.44
N HIS A 58 17.53 -10.55 -24.46
CA HIS A 58 17.50 -12.00 -24.59
C HIS A 58 16.83 -12.68 -23.38
N PHE A 59 17.03 -12.18 -22.16
CA PHE A 59 16.34 -12.70 -20.97
C PHE A 59 14.82 -12.56 -21.13
N MET A 60 14.35 -11.40 -21.54
CA MET A 60 12.92 -11.15 -21.77
C MET A 60 12.32 -12.13 -22.79
N THR A 61 13.05 -12.48 -23.84
CA THR A 61 12.56 -13.40 -24.86
C THR A 61 12.65 -14.85 -24.42
N GLU A 62 13.74 -15.23 -23.77
CA GLU A 62 14.03 -16.61 -23.38
C GLU A 62 13.20 -17.12 -22.22
N VAL A 63 12.78 -16.25 -21.28
CA VAL A 63 11.91 -16.63 -20.16
C VAL A 63 10.61 -17.30 -20.65
N ARG A 64 10.12 -16.91 -21.80
CA ARG A 64 8.90 -17.47 -22.41
C ARG A 64 9.07 -18.94 -22.79
N TYR A 65 10.27 -19.35 -23.18
CA TYR A 65 10.57 -20.77 -23.45
C TYR A 65 10.51 -21.64 -22.18
N LYS A 66 10.62 -21.02 -21.02
CA LYS A 66 10.42 -21.66 -19.71
C LYS A 66 8.98 -21.59 -19.19
N GLY A 67 8.06 -21.01 -19.96
CA GLY A 67 6.65 -20.89 -19.61
C GLY A 67 6.28 -19.62 -18.85
N THR A 68 7.21 -18.70 -18.63
CA THR A 68 6.92 -17.40 -18.04
C THR A 68 5.96 -16.62 -18.93
N LYS A 69 4.90 -16.10 -18.35
CA LYS A 69 4.01 -15.13 -19.01
C LYS A 69 4.63 -13.74 -18.97
N VAL A 70 4.73 -13.10 -20.12
CA VAL A 70 5.25 -11.74 -20.26
C VAL A 70 4.13 -10.80 -20.65
N VAL A 71 3.93 -9.76 -19.86
CA VAL A 71 2.98 -8.68 -20.13
C VAL A 71 3.73 -7.38 -20.34
N SER A 72 3.37 -6.67 -21.39
CA SER A 72 3.87 -5.32 -21.63
C SER A 72 2.78 -4.29 -21.34
N ILE A 73 3.09 -3.32 -20.51
CA ILE A 73 2.25 -2.16 -20.26
C ILE A 73 2.96 -0.95 -20.88
N ALA A 74 2.44 -0.50 -22.00
CA ALA A 74 3.03 0.59 -22.77
C ALA A 74 1.96 1.27 -23.62
N PRO A 75 2.00 2.60 -23.79
CA PRO A 75 0.98 3.34 -24.54
C PRO A 75 1.02 3.08 -26.05
N ASP A 76 2.14 2.57 -26.58
CA ASP A 76 2.36 2.31 -27.98
C ASP A 76 2.89 0.89 -28.25
N TYR A 77 2.79 0.45 -29.49
CA TYR A 77 3.30 -0.85 -29.93
C TYR A 77 4.82 -0.77 -30.19
N ALA A 78 5.59 -0.74 -29.09
CA ALA A 78 7.04 -0.71 -29.13
C ALA A 78 7.66 -2.12 -29.22
N GLU A 79 9.00 -2.22 -29.24
CA GLU A 79 9.72 -3.50 -29.41
C GLU A 79 9.43 -4.50 -28.30
N ASN A 80 9.22 -4.04 -27.07
CA ASN A 80 8.87 -4.89 -25.93
C ASN A 80 7.54 -5.61 -26.13
N VAL A 81 6.58 -4.99 -26.83
CA VAL A 81 5.26 -5.58 -27.09
C VAL A 81 5.35 -6.81 -28.00
N LYS A 82 6.28 -6.81 -28.95
CA LYS A 82 6.50 -7.96 -29.88
C LYS A 82 6.81 -9.27 -29.14
N PHE A 83 7.39 -9.15 -27.97
CA PHE A 83 7.84 -10.30 -27.17
C PHE A 83 6.92 -10.58 -25.96
N ALA A 84 5.84 -9.85 -25.83
CA ALA A 84 4.85 -10.05 -24.78
C ALA A 84 3.75 -11.03 -25.20
N ASP A 85 3.21 -11.75 -24.24
CA ASP A 85 2.01 -12.57 -24.43
C ASP A 85 0.75 -11.71 -24.43
N ASN A 86 0.74 -10.65 -23.62
CA ASN A 86 -0.34 -9.68 -23.55
C ASN A 86 0.21 -8.25 -23.56
N TRP A 87 -0.54 -7.37 -24.14
CA TRP A 87 -0.26 -5.94 -24.16
C TRP A 87 -1.44 -5.16 -23.59
N LEU A 88 -1.15 -4.34 -22.59
CA LEU A 88 -2.06 -3.34 -22.05
C LEU A 88 -1.57 -1.97 -22.53
N ALA A 89 -2.46 -1.24 -23.21
CA ALA A 89 -2.17 0.05 -23.82
C ALA A 89 -2.89 1.19 -23.05
N PRO A 90 -2.40 1.59 -21.87
CA PRO A 90 -3.01 2.70 -21.16
C PRO A 90 -2.77 4.01 -21.90
N ASN A 91 -3.71 4.93 -21.80
CA ASN A 91 -3.47 6.29 -22.25
C ASN A 91 -2.32 6.92 -21.45
N PRO A 92 -1.44 7.72 -22.06
CA PRO A 92 -0.39 8.41 -21.32
C PRO A 92 -0.94 9.16 -20.10
N GLY A 93 -0.29 8.97 -18.94
CA GLY A 93 -0.71 9.57 -17.69
C GLY A 93 -1.78 8.79 -16.90
N THR A 94 -2.18 7.58 -17.35
CA THR A 94 -3.19 6.77 -16.67
C THR A 94 -2.64 5.48 -16.05
N ASP A 95 -1.33 5.35 -15.90
CA ASP A 95 -0.70 4.17 -15.27
C ASP A 95 -1.19 3.93 -13.85
N ALA A 96 -1.42 4.99 -13.08
CA ALA A 96 -1.96 4.89 -11.74
C ALA A 96 -3.36 4.24 -11.73
N ALA A 97 -4.18 4.49 -12.74
CA ALA A 97 -5.51 3.88 -12.87
C ALA A 97 -5.39 2.36 -13.09
N VAL A 98 -4.45 1.92 -13.93
CA VAL A 98 -4.17 0.49 -14.13
C VAL A 98 -3.70 -0.15 -12.83
N ALA A 99 -2.78 0.48 -12.11
CA ALA A 99 -2.29 -0.03 -10.82
C ALA A 99 -3.41 -0.12 -9.77
N GLN A 100 -4.29 0.88 -9.73
CA GLN A 100 -5.45 0.88 -8.84
C GLN A 100 -6.44 -0.24 -9.18
N ALA A 101 -6.75 -0.45 -10.45
CA ALA A 101 -7.61 -1.53 -10.90
C ALA A 101 -7.03 -2.91 -10.53
N MET A 102 -5.73 -3.11 -10.72
CA MET A 102 -5.05 -4.35 -10.28
C MET A 102 -5.14 -4.52 -8.76
N THR A 103 -4.94 -3.47 -8.00
CA THR A 103 -5.06 -3.49 -6.53
C THR A 103 -6.49 -3.79 -6.09
N HIS A 104 -7.49 -3.19 -6.76
CA HIS A 104 -8.90 -3.49 -6.50
C HIS A 104 -9.20 -4.98 -6.66
N VAL A 105 -8.79 -5.59 -7.78
CA VAL A 105 -8.98 -7.03 -8.02
C VAL A 105 -8.30 -7.87 -6.94
N ILE A 106 -7.06 -7.54 -6.57
CA ILE A 106 -6.33 -8.27 -5.52
C ILE A 106 -7.07 -8.19 -4.18
N LEU A 107 -7.50 -7.01 -3.78
CA LEU A 107 -8.22 -6.82 -2.52
C LEU A 107 -9.57 -7.54 -2.54
N GLN A 108 -10.35 -7.41 -3.61
CA GLN A 108 -11.65 -8.05 -3.71
C GLN A 108 -11.54 -9.57 -3.72
N GLU A 109 -10.64 -10.13 -4.53
CA GLU A 109 -10.56 -11.58 -4.73
C GLU A 109 -9.81 -12.30 -3.61
N TYR A 110 -8.69 -11.76 -3.13
CA TYR A 110 -7.78 -12.49 -2.24
C TYR A 110 -7.85 -12.07 -0.78
N TYR A 111 -8.54 -10.97 -0.47
CA TYR A 111 -8.77 -10.55 0.91
C TYR A 111 -10.23 -10.72 1.34
N ILE A 112 -11.20 -10.60 0.40
CA ILE A 112 -12.63 -10.64 0.71
C ILE A 112 -13.28 -11.92 0.18
N ASN A 113 -13.32 -12.13 -1.14
CA ASN A 113 -14.08 -13.25 -1.74
C ASN A 113 -13.50 -14.62 -1.38
N ASN A 114 -12.18 -14.75 -1.49
CA ASN A 114 -11.43 -15.97 -1.21
C ASN A 114 -10.18 -15.64 -0.38
N PRO A 115 -10.32 -15.34 0.92
CA PRO A 115 -9.20 -14.91 1.75
C PRO A 115 -8.02 -15.87 1.66
N ASN A 116 -6.87 -15.35 1.21
CA ASN A 116 -5.66 -16.14 1.05
C ASN A 116 -4.72 -15.88 2.23
N SER A 117 -4.48 -16.90 3.03
CA SER A 117 -3.65 -16.80 4.24
C SER A 117 -2.24 -16.27 3.96
N ARG A 118 -1.65 -16.58 2.79
CA ARG A 118 -0.32 -16.06 2.43
C ARG A 118 -0.34 -14.54 2.27
N PHE A 119 -1.33 -13.99 1.56
CA PHE A 119 -1.48 -12.53 1.40
C PHE A 119 -1.78 -11.86 2.73
N ILE A 120 -2.71 -12.41 3.49
CA ILE A 120 -3.13 -11.86 4.80
C ILE A 120 -1.95 -11.86 5.78
N ASN A 121 -1.23 -12.98 5.90
CA ASN A 121 -0.08 -13.06 6.81
C ASN A 121 1.06 -12.14 6.37
N TYR A 122 1.29 -12.02 5.06
CA TYR A 122 2.26 -11.08 4.53
C TYR A 122 1.87 -9.64 4.87
N ALA A 123 0.61 -9.27 4.64
CA ALA A 123 0.11 -7.93 4.95
C ALA A 123 0.26 -7.60 6.44
N LYS A 124 -0.09 -8.55 7.32
CA LYS A 124 0.02 -8.36 8.78
C LYS A 124 1.45 -8.18 9.28
N GLN A 125 2.43 -8.74 8.58
CA GLN A 125 3.82 -8.77 9.03
C GLN A 125 4.72 -7.74 8.33
N TYR A 126 4.48 -7.47 7.05
CA TYR A 126 5.45 -6.74 6.21
C TYR A 126 4.89 -5.46 5.57
N THR A 127 3.66 -5.09 5.89
CA THR A 127 3.04 -3.86 5.37
C THR A 127 2.53 -2.99 6.52
N ASP A 128 2.13 -1.78 6.19
CA ASP A 128 1.49 -0.86 7.12
C ASP A 128 -0.02 -1.09 7.30
N MET A 129 -0.61 -2.02 6.54
CA MET A 129 -2.04 -2.31 6.58
C MET A 129 -2.64 -2.53 7.98
N PRO A 130 -1.98 -3.26 8.91
CA PRO A 130 -2.53 -3.47 10.25
C PRO A 130 -2.32 -2.28 11.20
N PHE A 131 -1.51 -1.30 10.82
CA PHE A 131 -1.27 -0.16 11.69
C PHE A 131 -2.49 0.73 11.80
N VAL A 132 -2.63 1.26 13.01
CA VAL A 132 -3.75 2.11 13.37
C VAL A 132 -3.38 3.57 13.16
N LEU A 133 -4.33 4.31 12.60
CA LEU A 133 -4.23 5.76 12.48
C LEU A 133 -5.39 6.44 13.20
N MET A 134 -5.16 7.66 13.63
CA MET A 134 -6.19 8.53 14.19
C MET A 134 -6.94 9.24 13.08
N LEU A 135 -8.22 9.48 13.32
CA LEU A 135 -9.03 10.32 12.45
C LEU A 135 -9.02 11.75 12.98
N ASP A 136 -8.75 12.68 12.08
CA ASP A 136 -8.85 14.10 12.35
C ASP A 136 -10.26 14.57 12.03
N GLN A 137 -10.78 15.44 12.87
CA GLN A 137 -12.09 16.06 12.68
C GLN A 137 -11.91 17.55 12.39
N ASP A 138 -12.54 18.00 11.33
CA ASP A 138 -12.69 19.42 11.01
C ASP A 138 -14.17 19.81 10.85
N ASP A 139 -14.44 21.02 10.38
CA ASP A 139 -15.80 21.54 10.18
C ASP A 139 -16.59 20.75 9.13
N ASN A 140 -15.92 20.00 8.27
CA ASN A 140 -16.51 19.23 7.18
C ASN A 140 -16.75 17.77 7.53
N GLY A 141 -16.07 17.22 8.56
CA GLY A 141 -16.22 15.84 8.98
C GLY A 141 -14.92 15.15 9.38
N LEU A 142 -14.93 13.82 9.40
CA LEU A 142 -13.78 13.01 9.74
C LEU A 142 -12.95 12.68 8.49
N LYS A 143 -11.64 12.73 8.63
CA LYS A 143 -10.67 12.38 7.59
C LYS A 143 -9.49 11.62 8.16
N ALA A 144 -8.74 10.93 7.32
CA ALA A 144 -7.52 10.24 7.72
C ALA A 144 -6.49 11.23 8.29
N GLY A 145 -6.01 10.93 9.49
CA GLY A 145 -4.95 11.66 10.16
C GLY A 145 -3.64 10.88 10.15
N ARG A 146 -2.82 11.09 11.16
CA ARG A 146 -1.52 10.41 11.30
C ARG A 146 -1.65 9.06 12.02
N PHE A 147 -0.63 8.23 11.89
CA PHE A 147 -0.51 7.01 12.68
C PHE A 147 -0.57 7.27 14.18
N LEU A 148 -1.31 6.42 14.89
CA LEU A 148 -1.28 6.35 16.34
C LEU A 148 0.10 5.83 16.78
N ARG A 149 0.66 6.46 17.80
CA ARG A 149 2.00 6.20 18.32
C ARG A 149 1.95 5.79 19.78
N ALA A 150 2.96 5.06 20.24
CA ALA A 150 3.10 4.68 21.64
C ALA A 150 3.04 5.91 22.58
N SER A 151 3.68 7.01 22.19
CA SER A 151 3.63 8.28 22.93
C SER A 151 2.21 8.86 23.07
N ASP A 152 1.32 8.66 22.11
CA ASP A 152 -0.06 9.12 22.18
C ASP A 152 -0.87 8.37 23.26
N LEU A 153 -0.48 7.12 23.53
CA LEU A 153 -1.09 6.28 24.56
C LEU A 153 -0.45 6.47 25.94
N GLY A 154 0.55 7.35 26.06
CA GLY A 154 1.28 7.57 27.31
C GLY A 154 2.21 6.43 27.70
N GLN A 155 2.54 5.56 26.77
CA GLN A 155 3.53 4.53 27.01
C GLN A 155 4.92 5.20 27.06
N ASP A 156 5.57 5.09 28.21
CA ASP A 156 6.91 5.62 28.44
C ASP A 156 7.93 4.65 27.83
N THR A 157 8.14 4.79 26.54
CA THR A 157 9.08 3.95 25.78
C THR A 157 10.05 4.84 25.01
N THR A 158 11.29 4.40 24.94
CA THR A 158 12.32 5.08 24.12
C THR A 158 11.83 5.20 22.68
N ASN A 159 11.91 6.42 22.12
CA ASN A 159 11.46 6.73 20.75
C ASN A 159 9.96 6.43 20.50
N GLY A 160 9.11 6.57 21.53
CA GLY A 160 7.68 6.26 21.41
C GLY A 160 6.95 7.02 20.32
N GLU A 161 7.45 8.20 19.93
CA GLU A 161 6.95 9.02 18.83
C GLU A 161 7.22 8.39 17.43
N TRP A 162 8.08 7.37 17.35
CA TRP A 162 8.40 6.62 16.13
C TRP A 162 7.88 5.18 16.15
N LYS A 163 7.17 4.79 17.21
CA LYS A 163 6.62 3.44 17.38
C LYS A 163 5.14 3.44 17.04
N PRO A 164 4.76 3.01 15.82
CA PRO A 164 3.36 2.89 15.44
C PRO A 164 2.69 1.75 16.22
N VAL A 165 1.38 1.86 16.34
CA VAL A 165 0.54 0.96 17.14
C VAL A 165 -0.35 0.14 16.22
N LEU A 166 -0.63 -1.09 16.60
CA LEU A 166 -1.62 -1.93 15.96
C LEU A 166 -2.62 -2.49 17.00
N PHE A 167 -3.72 -3.04 16.49
CA PHE A 167 -4.70 -3.73 17.33
C PHE A 167 -4.41 -5.23 17.33
N ASP A 168 -4.27 -5.81 18.51
CA ASP A 168 -3.98 -7.24 18.68
C ASP A 168 -5.25 -8.03 18.99
N ASN A 169 -5.58 -9.02 18.16
CA ASN A 169 -6.75 -9.87 18.34
C ASN A 169 -6.62 -10.87 19.48
N LEU A 170 -5.39 -11.17 19.95
CA LEU A 170 -5.21 -12.09 21.08
C LEU A 170 -5.52 -11.41 22.41
N SER A 171 -5.03 -10.21 22.60
CA SER A 171 -5.26 -9.44 23.84
C SER A 171 -6.49 -8.53 23.76
N ASN A 172 -7.03 -8.30 22.56
CA ASN A 172 -8.08 -7.32 22.28
C ASN A 172 -7.67 -5.89 22.70
N GLN A 173 -6.39 -5.56 22.53
CA GLN A 173 -5.80 -4.28 22.92
C GLN A 173 -4.94 -3.66 21.82
N LEU A 174 -4.64 -2.38 22.03
CA LEU A 174 -3.64 -1.67 21.24
C LEU A 174 -2.24 -2.02 21.77
N VAL A 175 -1.37 -2.49 20.87
CA VAL A 175 -0.02 -2.91 21.22
C VAL A 175 1.01 -2.29 20.29
N VAL A 176 2.24 -2.16 20.78
CA VAL A 176 3.39 -1.73 19.99
C VAL A 176 4.13 -2.98 19.51
N PRO A 177 4.14 -3.27 18.21
CA PRO A 177 4.88 -4.42 17.70
C PRO A 177 6.39 -4.18 17.77
N ASN A 178 7.14 -5.25 18.01
CA ASN A 178 8.59 -5.22 18.00
C ASN A 178 9.13 -5.07 16.56
N GLY A 179 10.28 -4.42 16.41
CA GLY A 179 10.98 -4.29 15.12
C GLY A 179 10.44 -3.17 14.23
N THR A 180 9.73 -2.20 14.79
CA THR A 180 9.32 -0.98 14.09
C THR A 180 10.47 0.04 13.99
N MET A 181 10.22 1.14 13.28
CA MET A 181 11.18 2.21 13.06
C MET A 181 11.74 2.78 14.38
N GLY A 182 10.90 2.89 15.41
CA GLY A 182 11.29 3.42 16.72
C GLY A 182 12.32 2.58 17.46
N GLN A 183 12.45 1.31 17.09
CA GLN A 183 13.38 0.37 17.72
C GLN A 183 14.69 0.22 16.96
N ARG A 184 14.85 0.90 15.82
CA ARG A 184 16.03 0.78 14.94
C ARG A 184 17.36 1.02 15.67
N TRP A 185 17.38 1.96 16.59
CA TRP A 185 18.57 2.38 17.30
C TRP A 185 18.72 1.77 18.70
N GLU A 186 17.84 0.86 19.06
CA GLU A 186 17.93 0.13 20.31
C GLU A 186 18.89 -1.05 20.18
N ASP A 187 19.70 -1.29 21.22
CA ASP A 187 20.66 -2.39 21.25
C ASP A 187 19.97 -3.75 21.04
N GLY A 188 20.48 -4.53 20.09
CA GLY A 188 19.94 -5.84 19.76
C GLY A 188 18.62 -5.85 18.99
N LYS A 189 18.07 -4.69 18.65
CA LYS A 189 16.85 -4.57 17.84
C LYS A 189 17.18 -4.55 16.34
N GLN A 190 16.23 -5.04 15.56
CA GLN A 190 16.35 -5.12 14.11
C GLN A 190 15.21 -4.35 13.45
N TRP A 191 15.46 -3.88 12.24
CA TRP A 191 14.48 -3.23 11.39
C TRP A 191 13.32 -4.13 10.94
N ASN A 192 13.23 -5.28 11.46
CA ASN A 192 12.37 -6.33 10.98
C ASN A 192 11.13 -6.42 11.86
N LEU A 193 9.96 -6.17 11.30
CA LEU A 193 8.72 -6.33 12.02
C LEU A 193 8.54 -7.80 12.40
N LYS A 194 8.41 -8.05 13.69
CA LYS A 194 8.09 -9.36 14.25
C LYS A 194 6.65 -9.36 14.77
N LEU A 195 6.00 -10.52 14.70
CA LEU A 195 4.69 -10.71 15.31
C LEU A 195 4.82 -10.98 16.82
N GLU A 196 5.55 -10.10 17.48
CA GLU A 196 5.78 -10.01 18.91
C GLU A 196 5.62 -8.56 19.35
N ASP A 197 5.17 -8.32 20.56
CA ASP A 197 5.19 -6.99 21.18
C ASP A 197 6.59 -6.64 21.72
N GLU A 198 6.72 -5.48 22.37
CA GLU A 198 8.01 -5.04 22.93
C GLU A 198 8.51 -5.95 24.09
N ASP A 199 7.61 -6.66 24.76
CA ASP A 199 7.91 -7.60 25.83
C ASP A 199 8.22 -9.02 25.29
N GLY A 200 8.09 -9.25 24.00
CA GLY A 200 8.32 -10.52 23.33
C GLY A 200 7.11 -11.47 23.37
N ASN A 201 5.93 -10.98 23.72
CA ASN A 201 4.70 -11.76 23.63
C ASN A 201 4.25 -11.84 22.17
N VAL A 202 3.77 -13.02 21.76
CA VAL A 202 3.21 -13.21 20.42
C VAL A 202 1.94 -12.37 20.26
N ILE A 203 1.83 -11.64 19.16
CA ILE A 203 0.67 -10.85 18.80
C ILE A 203 0.03 -11.37 17.51
N GLN A 204 -1.25 -11.12 17.35
CA GLN A 204 -2.00 -11.39 16.13
C GLN A 204 -2.63 -10.08 15.62
N PRO A 205 -1.92 -9.33 14.76
CA PRO A 205 -2.43 -8.08 14.23
C PRO A 205 -3.80 -8.26 13.55
N SER A 206 -4.74 -7.38 13.86
CA SER A 206 -5.97 -7.22 13.09
C SER A 206 -5.69 -6.43 11.82
N LEU A 207 -6.28 -6.82 10.69
CA LEU A 207 -6.29 -5.97 9.50
C LEU A 207 -7.42 -4.95 9.56
N SER A 208 -8.58 -5.35 10.07
CA SER A 208 -9.76 -4.49 10.10
C SER A 208 -10.26 -4.27 11.53
N MET A 209 -10.81 -3.10 11.81
CA MET A 209 -11.50 -2.84 13.07
C MET A 209 -12.82 -3.59 13.18
N ASP A 210 -13.38 -4.13 12.08
CA ASP A 210 -14.58 -4.96 12.11
C ASP A 210 -14.37 -6.33 12.77
N GLU A 211 -13.12 -6.73 13.00
CA GLU A 211 -12.76 -7.92 13.79
C GLU A 211 -12.95 -7.71 15.31
N SER A 212 -13.35 -6.52 15.76
CA SER A 212 -13.57 -6.14 17.16
C SER A 212 -14.91 -5.41 17.35
N ASP A 213 -15.20 -4.95 18.59
CA ASP A 213 -16.30 -3.99 18.79
C ASP A 213 -15.96 -2.67 18.12
N PHE A 214 -16.76 -2.25 17.14
CA PHE A 214 -16.52 -1.08 16.31
C PHE A 214 -17.76 -0.19 16.20
N GLU A 215 -17.51 1.06 15.81
CA GLU A 215 -18.54 2.02 15.42
C GLU A 215 -18.30 2.42 13.97
N LEU A 216 -19.39 2.55 13.18
CA LEU A 216 -19.28 3.08 11.82
C LEU A 216 -19.22 4.60 11.85
N GLN A 217 -18.19 5.16 11.20
CA GLN A 217 -18.08 6.59 10.97
C GLN A 217 -17.96 6.87 9.47
N GLN A 218 -18.57 7.98 9.03
CA GLN A 218 -18.39 8.46 7.66
C GLN A 218 -17.05 9.20 7.56
N ILE A 219 -16.18 8.72 6.70
CA ILE A 219 -14.84 9.27 6.50
C ILE A 219 -14.76 9.90 5.12
N GLN A 220 -14.20 11.09 5.06
CA GLN A 220 -14.02 11.85 3.83
C GLN A 220 -12.74 11.41 3.11
N PHE A 221 -12.91 11.17 1.81
CA PHE A 221 -11.82 10.91 0.88
C PHE A 221 -11.80 12.00 -0.19
N PRO A 222 -10.66 12.62 -0.45
CA PRO A 222 -10.53 13.58 -1.53
C PRO A 222 -10.54 12.90 -2.89
N TYR A 223 -11.08 13.60 -3.89
CA TYR A 223 -10.91 13.24 -5.29
C TYR A 223 -10.56 14.47 -6.12
N PHE A 224 -9.91 14.22 -7.26
CA PHE A 224 -9.50 15.25 -8.20
C PHE A 224 -9.90 14.82 -9.61
N ASP A 225 -10.66 15.63 -10.30
CA ASP A 225 -11.07 15.36 -11.68
C ASP A 225 -11.17 16.65 -12.51
N SER A 226 -11.59 16.49 -13.78
CA SER A 226 -11.74 17.62 -14.70
C SER A 226 -12.81 18.64 -14.29
N ASN A 227 -13.69 18.28 -13.35
CA ASN A 227 -14.75 19.14 -12.84
C ASN A 227 -14.34 19.89 -11.56
N GLY A 228 -13.13 19.62 -11.05
CA GLY A 228 -12.57 20.22 -9.83
C GLY A 228 -12.26 19.20 -8.75
N ASP A 229 -11.90 19.75 -7.59
CA ASP A 229 -11.59 18.95 -6.41
C ASP A 229 -12.86 18.75 -5.58
N GLY A 230 -12.97 17.60 -4.93
CA GLY A 230 -14.11 17.31 -4.06
C GLY A 230 -13.78 16.24 -3.02
N VAL A 231 -14.81 15.88 -2.26
CA VAL A 231 -14.73 14.79 -1.29
C VAL A 231 -15.92 13.86 -1.48
N PHE A 232 -15.72 12.60 -1.21
CA PHE A 232 -16.79 11.63 -1.05
C PHE A 232 -16.66 10.97 0.33
N GLU A 233 -17.76 10.49 0.88
CA GLU A 233 -17.81 9.88 2.20
C GLU A 233 -18.08 8.39 2.10
N ARG A 234 -17.45 7.62 3.01
CA ARG A 234 -17.64 6.18 3.08
C ARG A 234 -17.67 5.69 4.51
N PRO A 235 -18.52 4.70 4.80
CA PRO A 235 -18.58 4.10 6.12
C PRO A 235 -17.31 3.27 6.38
N ILE A 236 -16.64 3.56 7.49
CA ILE A 236 -15.42 2.90 7.93
C ILE A 236 -15.62 2.37 9.34
N PRO A 237 -15.20 1.13 9.63
CA PRO A 237 -15.20 0.62 10.99
C PRO A 237 -14.12 1.36 11.81
N THR A 238 -14.53 1.91 12.93
CA THR A 238 -13.68 2.72 13.80
C THR A 238 -13.85 2.30 15.25
N LYS A 239 -12.89 2.65 16.08
CA LYS A 239 -12.96 2.51 17.53
C LYS A 239 -12.63 3.84 18.18
N LYS A 240 -13.38 4.21 19.20
CA LYS A 240 -13.12 5.42 19.97
C LYS A 240 -12.15 5.09 21.11
N ILE A 241 -11.08 5.86 21.21
CA ILE A 241 -10.07 5.70 22.27
C ILE A 241 -9.81 7.01 23.00
N LYS A 242 -9.26 6.91 24.20
CA LYS A 242 -8.77 8.04 24.95
C LYS A 242 -7.25 8.09 24.90
N LEU A 243 -6.71 9.23 24.50
CA LEU A 243 -5.28 9.48 24.46
C LEU A 243 -4.73 9.86 25.84
N ALA A 244 -3.41 9.83 25.99
CA ALA A 244 -2.73 10.20 27.24
C ALA A 244 -3.00 11.64 27.70
N ASN A 245 -3.20 12.55 26.75
CA ASN A 245 -3.55 13.94 27.03
C ASN A 245 -5.01 14.15 27.47
N GLY A 246 -5.81 13.07 27.46
CA GLY A 246 -7.22 13.08 27.82
C GLY A 246 -8.19 13.28 26.66
N ASP A 247 -7.70 13.59 25.47
CA ASP A 247 -8.53 13.74 24.28
C ASP A 247 -9.10 12.38 23.84
N GLU A 248 -10.30 12.41 23.28
CA GLU A 248 -10.90 11.26 22.63
C GLU A 248 -10.69 11.37 21.12
N ARG A 249 -10.32 10.25 20.47
CA ARG A 249 -10.14 10.14 19.04
C ARG A 249 -10.75 8.86 18.50
N TYR A 250 -11.29 8.94 17.29
CA TYR A 250 -11.58 7.75 16.50
C TYR A 250 -10.31 7.25 15.84
N ILE A 251 -10.17 5.94 15.79
CA ILE A 251 -9.06 5.24 15.14
C ILE A 251 -9.61 4.21 14.17
N THR A 252 -8.84 3.93 13.14
CA THR A 252 -9.09 2.86 12.16
C THR A 252 -7.77 2.30 11.66
N THR A 253 -7.81 1.25 10.85
CA THR A 253 -6.60 0.69 10.23
C THR A 253 -6.33 1.30 8.86
N VAL A 254 -5.08 1.21 8.41
CA VAL A 254 -4.74 1.55 7.01
C VAL A 254 -5.52 0.68 6.05
N TYR A 255 -5.66 -0.62 6.36
CA TYR A 255 -6.44 -1.55 5.54
C TYR A 255 -7.89 -1.10 5.35
N ASP A 256 -8.59 -0.71 6.43
CA ASP A 256 -9.98 -0.26 6.35
C ASP A 256 -10.16 0.97 5.46
N LEU A 257 -9.23 1.92 5.56
CA LEU A 257 -9.23 3.08 4.67
C LEU A 257 -8.96 2.67 3.21
N MET A 258 -7.97 1.79 3.00
CA MET A 258 -7.58 1.37 1.67
C MET A 258 -8.73 0.63 0.96
N VAL A 259 -9.32 -0.38 1.59
CA VAL A 259 -10.42 -1.14 0.97
C VAL A 259 -11.64 -0.26 0.70
N SER A 260 -11.92 0.72 1.55
CA SER A 260 -13.00 1.66 1.33
C SER A 260 -12.69 2.64 0.21
N GLN A 261 -11.46 3.14 0.11
CA GLN A 261 -11.04 4.02 -0.98
C GLN A 261 -11.10 3.29 -2.33
N TYR A 262 -10.72 2.03 -2.38
CA TYR A 262 -10.78 1.21 -3.59
C TYR A 262 -12.18 0.66 -3.90
N GLY A 263 -13.17 0.94 -3.07
CA GLY A 263 -14.55 0.52 -3.30
C GLY A 263 -14.77 -0.98 -3.22
N ILE A 264 -14.06 -1.65 -2.34
CA ILE A 264 -14.17 -3.09 -2.16
C ILE A 264 -15.50 -3.44 -1.50
N LYS A 265 -16.23 -4.37 -2.10
CA LYS A 265 -17.47 -4.90 -1.53
C LYS A 265 -17.14 -5.88 -0.41
N ARG A 266 -17.57 -5.58 0.81
CA ARG A 266 -17.40 -6.44 1.97
C ARG A 266 -18.64 -7.30 2.21
N PHE A 267 -18.49 -8.42 2.91
CA PHE A 267 -19.64 -9.26 3.28
C PHE A 267 -20.59 -8.59 4.27
N ASN A 268 -20.10 -7.70 5.09
CA ASN A 268 -20.94 -6.88 5.94
C ASN A 268 -21.50 -5.71 5.12
N HIS A 269 -22.82 -5.76 4.81
CA HIS A 269 -23.50 -4.75 4.02
C HIS A 269 -23.46 -3.35 4.65
N GLU A 270 -23.30 -3.23 5.97
CA GLU A 270 -23.13 -1.94 6.63
C GLU A 270 -21.79 -1.27 6.27
N LEU A 271 -20.80 -2.07 5.85
CA LEU A 271 -19.51 -1.61 5.38
C LEU A 271 -19.46 -1.45 3.85
N GLU A 272 -20.53 -1.80 3.15
CA GLU A 272 -20.59 -1.50 1.71
C GLU A 272 -20.48 0.01 1.53
N ALA A 273 -19.58 0.40 0.68
CA ALA A 273 -19.42 1.77 0.27
C ALA A 273 -20.66 2.17 -0.55
N THR A 274 -21.68 2.59 0.17
CA THR A 274 -22.86 3.22 -0.42
C THR A 274 -22.47 4.64 -0.84
N GLY A 275 -22.97 5.10 -1.97
CA GLY A 275 -22.62 6.42 -2.49
C GLY A 275 -21.73 6.41 -3.71
N TYR A 276 -21.45 5.23 -4.25
CA TYR A 276 -20.94 5.11 -5.60
C TYR A 276 -22.10 5.22 -6.57
N ASP A 277 -22.44 6.43 -6.92
CA ASP A 277 -23.34 6.69 -8.03
C ASP A 277 -22.52 6.99 -9.31
N ASP A 278 -23.22 7.03 -10.44
CA ASP A 278 -22.61 7.33 -11.72
C ASP A 278 -21.94 8.72 -11.77
N SER A 279 -22.24 9.60 -10.83
CA SER A 279 -21.66 10.94 -10.75
C SER A 279 -20.19 10.92 -10.32
N HIS A 280 -19.75 9.85 -9.67
CA HIS A 280 -18.38 9.65 -9.19
C HIS A 280 -17.71 8.45 -9.86
N SER A 281 -18.01 8.23 -11.14
CA SER A 281 -17.58 7.04 -11.91
C SER A 281 -16.08 6.73 -11.84
N LYS A 282 -15.22 7.75 -11.77
CA LYS A 282 -13.76 7.56 -11.68
C LYS A 282 -13.26 6.95 -10.38
N TYR A 283 -14.11 6.85 -9.37
CA TYR A 283 -13.76 6.40 -8.03
C TYR A 283 -14.70 5.29 -7.54
N THR A 284 -15.49 4.75 -8.46
CA THR A 284 -16.47 3.70 -8.17
C THR A 284 -15.91 2.33 -8.44
N PRO A 285 -16.43 1.27 -7.79
CA PRO A 285 -16.09 -0.10 -8.13
C PRO A 285 -16.28 -0.41 -9.63
N ALA A 286 -17.39 0.05 -10.24
CA ALA A 286 -17.66 -0.18 -11.64
C ALA A 286 -16.55 0.34 -12.56
N TRP A 287 -16.02 1.54 -12.28
CA TRP A 287 -14.90 2.08 -13.06
C TRP A 287 -13.62 1.26 -12.91
N GLN A 288 -13.38 0.67 -11.76
CA GLN A 288 -12.20 -0.16 -11.52
C GLN A 288 -12.36 -1.58 -12.08
N GLU A 289 -13.58 -2.04 -12.25
CA GLU A 289 -13.89 -3.33 -12.88
C GLU A 289 -13.80 -3.28 -14.42
N ASP A 290 -14.14 -2.13 -15.04
CA ASP A 290 -14.05 -1.90 -16.48
C ASP A 290 -12.59 -1.80 -16.98
#